data_00391ebda2d86f8a20c121eb2a40a37f
#
_entry.id   00391ebda2d86f8a20c121eb2a40a37f
#
_cell.length_a   1.000
_cell.length_b   1.000
_cell.length_c   1.000
_cell.angle_alpha   90.00
_cell.angle_beta   90.00
_cell.angle_gamma   90.00
#
_symmetry.space_group_name_H-M   'P 1'
#
loop_
_entity.id
_entity.type
_entity.pdbx_description
1 polymer ?
#
loop_
_entity_poly.entity_id
_entity_poly.type
_entity_poly.pdbx_seq_one_letter_code
_entity_poly.pdbx_strand_id
1 'polypeptide(L)'
;MKKVTIEEIQSDPNFHTHKFGPFLPRNAQILILGSFPSPSSRDNNFYYMDQRNRFYKVLNYVLQENCGNEADDRKKLLRKHRIALYDVVEACIIPDAKDSNIKMPILVDLQELLKNLPHIKQIFVLGLTTTKKLFIKIPSFHNCSKPVEYEKITTFLPSTSSANIRFPTDKLEEKFKTELTKYIS
;
A
#
# COMPACT_ATOMS: atom_id res chain seq x y z
N MET A 1 -15.14 13.39 13.41
CA MET A 1 -15.25 13.77 11.97
C MET A 1 -16.42 13.00 11.37
N LYS A 2 -17.27 13.64 10.55
CA LYS A 2 -18.33 12.93 9.82
C LYS A 2 -17.67 11.91 8.88
N LYS A 3 -18.16 10.66 8.88
CA LYS A 3 -17.67 9.62 7.98
C LYS A 3 -18.19 9.92 6.57
N VAL A 4 -17.31 10.10 5.61
CA VAL A 4 -17.66 10.29 4.18
C VAL A 4 -18.18 8.96 3.65
N THR A 5 -19.25 8.98 2.85
CA THR A 5 -19.79 7.79 2.19
C THR A 5 -19.57 7.86 0.68
N ILE A 6 -19.68 6.71 -0.01
CA ILE A 6 -19.53 6.65 -1.48
C ILE A 6 -20.63 7.50 -2.13
N GLU A 7 -21.85 7.44 -1.65
CA GLU A 7 -23.00 8.17 -2.18
C GLU A 7 -22.77 9.70 -2.17
N GLU A 8 -22.04 10.21 -1.19
CA GLU A 8 -21.74 11.65 -1.08
C GLU A 8 -20.73 12.13 -2.13
N ILE A 9 -19.90 11.25 -2.69
CA ILE A 9 -18.77 11.64 -3.56
C ILE A 9 -18.79 11.02 -4.97
N GLN A 10 -19.63 10.02 -5.21
CA GLN A 10 -19.64 9.27 -6.49
C GLN A 10 -20.05 10.10 -7.72
N SER A 11 -20.69 11.24 -7.53
CA SER A 11 -21.06 12.15 -8.62
C SER A 11 -19.93 13.08 -9.09
N ASP A 12 -18.83 13.14 -8.35
CA ASP A 12 -17.68 13.96 -8.75
C ASP A 12 -16.95 13.29 -9.94
N PRO A 13 -16.61 14.05 -11.01
CA PRO A 13 -15.92 13.50 -12.19
C PRO A 13 -14.54 12.91 -11.89
N ASN A 14 -13.93 13.28 -10.76
CA ASN A 14 -12.64 12.75 -10.30
C ASN A 14 -12.80 11.67 -9.21
N PHE A 15 -14.01 11.15 -9.03
CA PHE A 15 -14.25 10.05 -8.12
C PHE A 15 -13.66 8.76 -8.65
N HIS A 16 -12.92 8.06 -7.79
CA HIS A 16 -12.35 6.76 -8.09
C HIS A 16 -12.50 5.81 -6.89
N THR A 17 -12.77 4.54 -7.21
CA THR A 17 -12.72 3.42 -6.27
C THR A 17 -11.48 2.57 -6.54
N HIS A 18 -11.11 1.76 -5.56
CA HIS A 18 -10.07 0.76 -5.70
C HIS A 18 -10.60 -0.42 -6.54
N LYS A 19 -10.32 -0.42 -7.87
CA LYS A 19 -10.95 -1.30 -8.84
C LYS A 19 -10.62 -2.80 -8.68
N PHE A 20 -9.40 -3.13 -8.23
CA PHE A 20 -8.89 -4.51 -8.27
C PHE A 20 -8.71 -5.16 -6.88
N GLY A 21 -9.07 -4.45 -5.81
CA GLY A 21 -9.05 -4.97 -4.45
C GLY A 21 -7.66 -5.39 -3.93
N PRO A 22 -7.60 -6.00 -2.74
CA PRO A 22 -6.34 -6.38 -2.13
C PRO A 22 -5.74 -7.66 -2.76
N PHE A 23 -4.41 -7.73 -2.79
CA PHE A 23 -3.68 -8.93 -3.13
C PHE A 23 -3.24 -9.64 -1.84
N LEU A 24 -3.91 -10.76 -1.51
CA LEU A 24 -3.79 -11.45 -0.22
C LEU A 24 -3.36 -12.91 -0.40
N PRO A 25 -2.06 -13.21 -0.54
CA PRO A 25 -1.58 -14.59 -0.47
C PRO A 25 -1.94 -15.23 0.88
N ARG A 26 -2.45 -16.48 0.89
CA ARG A 26 -2.95 -17.15 2.11
C ARG A 26 -1.96 -17.21 3.27
N ASN A 27 -0.67 -17.29 2.95
CA ASN A 27 0.41 -17.39 3.93
C ASN A 27 1.21 -16.07 4.07
N ALA A 28 0.63 -14.94 3.70
CA ALA A 28 1.30 -13.66 3.77
C ALA A 28 1.76 -13.33 5.20
N GLN A 29 2.99 -12.88 5.32
CA GLN A 29 3.61 -12.47 6.59
C GLN A 29 3.90 -10.97 6.62
N ILE A 30 3.92 -10.34 5.46
CA ILE A 30 4.14 -8.91 5.28
C ILE A 30 2.94 -8.33 4.56
N LEU A 31 2.39 -7.24 5.08
CA LEU A 31 1.43 -6.40 4.36
C LEU A 31 2.09 -5.08 4.01
N ILE A 32 2.08 -4.72 2.72
CA ILE A 32 2.56 -3.42 2.26
C ILE A 32 1.35 -2.59 1.81
N LEU A 33 1.21 -1.40 2.39
CA LEU A 33 0.14 -0.46 2.09
C LEU A 33 0.67 0.76 1.36
N GLY A 34 0.14 1.02 0.17
CA GLY A 34 0.29 2.30 -0.53
C GLY A 34 -0.78 3.31 -0.10
N SER A 35 -0.90 4.41 -0.82
CA SER A 35 -1.93 5.43 -0.61
C SER A 35 -3.22 5.10 -1.35
N PHE A 36 -3.13 5.10 -2.69
CA PHE A 36 -4.19 4.81 -3.64
C PHE A 36 -3.59 4.42 -5.00
N PRO A 37 -4.24 3.55 -5.81
CA PRO A 37 -3.67 3.12 -7.07
C PRO A 37 -3.48 4.29 -8.06
N SER A 38 -2.28 4.36 -8.65
CA SER A 38 -2.01 5.29 -9.75
C SER A 38 -2.89 4.99 -10.97
N PRO A 39 -3.08 5.93 -11.92
CA PRO A 39 -3.79 5.65 -13.15
C PRO A 39 -3.29 4.39 -13.86
N SER A 40 -1.98 4.25 -14.04
CA SER A 40 -1.39 3.05 -14.66
C SER A 40 -1.70 1.76 -13.87
N SER A 41 -1.72 1.80 -12.54
CA SER A 41 -2.12 0.65 -11.73
C SER A 41 -3.60 0.29 -11.91
N ARG A 42 -4.47 1.30 -12.04
CA ARG A 42 -5.90 1.09 -12.30
C ARG A 42 -6.18 0.51 -13.70
N ASP A 43 -5.39 0.92 -14.70
CA ASP A 43 -5.51 0.43 -16.08
C ASP A 43 -5.02 -1.02 -16.21
N ASN A 44 -3.97 -1.37 -15.49
CA ASN A 44 -3.38 -2.71 -15.48
C ASN A 44 -3.96 -3.64 -14.39
N ASN A 45 -4.92 -3.19 -13.59
CA ASN A 45 -5.56 -3.94 -12.52
C ASN A 45 -4.56 -4.59 -11.55
N PHE A 46 -3.43 -3.93 -11.28
CA PHE A 46 -2.45 -4.40 -10.31
C PHE A 46 -1.58 -3.27 -9.75
N TYR A 47 -0.92 -3.54 -8.61
CA TYR A 47 -0.15 -2.57 -7.83
C TYR A 47 1.17 -2.17 -8.51
N TYR A 48 1.51 -0.88 -8.41
CA TYR A 48 2.79 -0.30 -8.81
C TYR A 48 3.15 -0.56 -10.29
N MET A 49 2.15 -0.53 -11.20
CA MET A 49 2.34 -0.79 -12.62
C MET A 49 2.91 0.40 -13.42
N ASP A 50 3.00 1.59 -12.83
CA ASP A 50 3.73 2.71 -13.46
C ASP A 50 5.22 2.35 -13.55
N GLN A 51 5.77 2.30 -14.76
CA GLN A 51 7.17 1.94 -15.01
C GLN A 51 8.18 2.88 -14.34
N ARG A 52 7.78 4.12 -14.04
CA ARG A 52 8.61 5.07 -13.31
C ARG A 52 8.61 4.82 -11.80
N ASN A 53 7.67 4.02 -11.29
CA ASN A 53 7.64 3.67 -9.88
C ASN A 53 8.74 2.66 -9.56
N ARG A 54 9.50 2.94 -8.53
CA ARG A 54 10.69 2.16 -8.14
C ARG A 54 10.38 0.96 -7.25
N PHE A 55 9.11 0.66 -6.97
CA PHE A 55 8.70 -0.38 -6.01
C PHE A 55 9.31 -1.76 -6.36
N TYR A 56 9.07 -2.25 -7.56
CA TYR A 56 9.60 -3.56 -7.95
C TYR A 56 11.12 -3.54 -8.13
N LYS A 57 11.72 -2.44 -8.57
CA LYS A 57 13.18 -2.31 -8.61
C LYS A 57 13.79 -2.46 -7.21
N VAL A 58 13.24 -1.75 -6.23
CA VAL A 58 13.67 -1.83 -4.83
C VAL A 58 13.39 -3.22 -4.25
N LEU A 59 12.22 -3.80 -4.54
CA LEU A 59 11.88 -5.13 -4.06
C LEU A 59 12.80 -6.22 -4.64
N ASN A 60 13.11 -6.16 -5.94
CA ASN A 60 14.06 -7.06 -6.59
C ASN A 60 15.45 -6.99 -5.93
N TYR A 61 15.92 -5.78 -5.61
CA TYR A 61 17.18 -5.59 -4.88
C TYR A 61 17.14 -6.26 -3.50
N VAL A 62 16.07 -6.06 -2.73
CA VAL A 62 15.92 -6.63 -1.39
C VAL A 62 15.85 -8.16 -1.43
N LEU A 63 15.10 -8.70 -2.39
CA LEU A 63 14.87 -10.14 -2.55
C LEU A 63 16.01 -10.86 -3.29
N GLN A 64 16.94 -10.10 -3.87
CA GLN A 64 18.00 -10.63 -4.75
C GLN A 64 17.42 -11.48 -5.90
N GLU A 65 16.29 -11.07 -6.43
CA GLU A 65 15.54 -11.78 -7.44
C GLU A 65 14.89 -10.79 -8.41
N ASN A 66 14.90 -11.09 -9.70
CA ASN A 66 14.25 -10.25 -10.72
C ASN A 66 12.89 -10.82 -11.08
N CYS A 67 11.84 -10.01 -10.97
CA CYS A 67 10.55 -10.33 -11.57
C CYS A 67 10.41 -9.64 -12.94
N GLY A 68 9.60 -10.24 -13.79
CA GLY A 68 9.16 -9.62 -15.04
C GLY A 68 8.28 -8.39 -14.81
N ASN A 69 7.90 -7.73 -15.89
CA ASN A 69 7.10 -6.50 -15.84
C ASN A 69 5.59 -6.78 -15.82
N GLU A 70 5.19 -7.99 -16.12
CA GLU A 70 3.79 -8.39 -16.17
C GLU A 70 3.20 -8.59 -14.76
N ALA A 71 1.91 -8.34 -14.63
CA ALA A 71 1.21 -8.48 -13.35
C ALA A 71 1.36 -9.89 -12.76
N ASP A 72 1.35 -10.93 -13.59
CA ASP A 72 1.45 -12.31 -13.12
C ASP A 72 2.85 -12.68 -12.62
N ASP A 73 3.91 -12.14 -13.21
CA ASP A 73 5.26 -12.33 -12.68
C ASP A 73 5.44 -11.64 -11.33
N ARG A 74 4.89 -10.43 -11.20
CA ARG A 74 4.86 -9.70 -9.93
C ARG A 74 4.08 -10.44 -8.85
N LYS A 75 2.91 -11.02 -9.20
CA LYS A 75 2.14 -11.86 -8.28
C LYS A 75 2.89 -13.11 -7.85
N LYS A 76 3.63 -13.76 -8.75
CA LYS A 76 4.47 -14.94 -8.42
C LYS A 76 5.55 -14.58 -7.41
N LEU A 77 6.29 -13.47 -7.64
CA LEU A 77 7.30 -12.96 -6.71
C LEU A 77 6.70 -12.72 -5.33
N LEU A 78 5.60 -11.96 -5.26
CA LEU A 78 4.95 -11.60 -4.02
C LEU A 78 4.42 -12.83 -3.25
N ARG A 79 3.84 -13.83 -3.94
CA ARG A 79 3.41 -15.08 -3.32
C ARG A 79 4.60 -15.86 -2.74
N LYS A 80 5.69 -15.98 -3.50
CA LYS A 80 6.92 -16.67 -3.08
C LYS A 80 7.46 -16.08 -1.78
N HIS A 81 7.47 -14.75 -1.67
CA HIS A 81 8.00 -14.04 -0.51
C HIS A 81 6.94 -13.66 0.53
N ARG A 82 5.72 -14.22 0.43
CA ARG A 82 4.64 -14.06 1.42
C ARG A 82 4.26 -12.60 1.68
N ILE A 83 4.22 -11.79 0.61
CA ILE A 83 3.92 -10.36 0.66
C ILE A 83 2.51 -10.11 0.15
N ALA A 84 1.67 -9.50 0.98
CA ALA A 84 0.36 -8.96 0.64
C ALA A 84 0.48 -7.48 0.28
N LEU A 85 -0.37 -7.01 -0.63
CA LEU A 85 -0.46 -5.61 -1.04
C LEU A 85 -1.88 -5.10 -0.91
N TYR A 86 -2.02 -3.87 -0.43
CA TYR A 86 -3.23 -3.07 -0.52
C TYR A 86 -2.89 -1.57 -0.45
N ASP A 87 -3.92 -0.74 -0.33
CA ASP A 87 -3.80 0.70 -0.16
C ASP A 87 -4.62 1.17 1.05
N VAL A 88 -4.25 2.33 1.58
CA VAL A 88 -4.91 2.96 2.74
C VAL A 88 -6.28 3.53 2.37
N VAL A 89 -6.47 3.89 1.10
CA VAL A 89 -7.69 4.52 0.59
C VAL A 89 -8.44 3.55 -0.33
N GLU A 90 -9.71 3.30 -0.04
CA GLU A 90 -10.61 2.48 -0.87
C GLU A 90 -11.33 3.28 -1.95
N ALA A 91 -11.67 4.53 -1.64
CA ALA A 91 -12.28 5.45 -2.59
C ALA A 91 -11.94 6.90 -2.24
N CYS A 92 -11.85 7.75 -3.25
CA CYS A 92 -11.58 9.17 -3.04
C CYS A 92 -11.93 10.00 -4.29
N ILE A 93 -11.88 11.31 -4.13
CA ILE A 93 -11.81 12.26 -5.23
C ILE A 93 -10.33 12.59 -5.45
N ILE A 94 -9.81 12.30 -6.65
CA ILE A 94 -8.42 12.57 -7.02
C ILE A 94 -8.32 12.91 -8.51
N PRO A 95 -7.94 14.16 -8.88
CA PRO A 95 -7.90 14.60 -10.26
C PRO A 95 -6.67 14.10 -11.05
N ASP A 96 -5.63 13.65 -10.34
CA ASP A 96 -4.33 13.27 -10.92
C ASP A 96 -3.67 12.10 -10.15
N ALA A 97 -2.37 11.90 -10.38
CA ALA A 97 -1.61 10.83 -9.73
C ALA A 97 -0.91 11.26 -8.42
N LYS A 98 -1.20 12.46 -7.89
CA LYS A 98 -0.49 12.97 -6.70
C LYS A 98 -1.30 12.70 -5.44
N ASP A 99 -0.74 11.92 -4.53
CA ASP A 99 -1.36 11.60 -3.22
C ASP A 99 -1.78 12.85 -2.41
N SER A 100 -1.06 13.96 -2.59
CA SER A 100 -1.41 15.25 -1.93
C SER A 100 -2.76 15.81 -2.37
N ASN A 101 -3.28 15.38 -3.52
CA ASN A 101 -4.54 15.83 -4.11
C ASN A 101 -5.72 14.90 -3.78
N ILE A 102 -5.50 13.87 -2.97
CA ILE A 102 -6.58 13.02 -2.43
C ILE A 102 -7.50 13.87 -1.55
N LYS A 103 -8.78 13.92 -1.95
CA LYS A 103 -9.85 14.59 -1.21
C LYS A 103 -10.93 13.57 -0.82
N MET A 104 -11.61 13.83 0.29
CA MET A 104 -12.71 13.02 0.81
C MET A 104 -12.40 11.51 0.82
N PRO A 105 -11.25 11.06 1.38
CA PRO A 105 -10.85 9.66 1.33
C PRO A 105 -11.78 8.79 2.18
N ILE A 106 -12.21 7.67 1.61
CA ILE A 106 -12.80 6.55 2.33
C ILE A 106 -11.65 5.59 2.61
N LEU A 107 -11.35 5.40 3.90
CA LEU A 107 -10.20 4.62 4.33
C LEU A 107 -10.56 3.15 4.44
N VAL A 108 -9.57 2.29 4.22
CA VAL A 108 -9.69 0.83 4.37
C VAL A 108 -10.16 0.47 5.78
N ASP A 109 -11.03 -0.53 5.88
CA ASP A 109 -11.25 -1.25 7.13
C ASP A 109 -10.08 -2.23 7.36
N LEU A 110 -9.06 -1.74 8.04
CA LEU A 110 -7.84 -2.51 8.30
C LEU A 110 -8.13 -3.74 9.17
N GLN A 111 -9.10 -3.67 10.07
CA GLN A 111 -9.48 -4.78 10.92
C GLN A 111 -10.10 -5.92 10.09
N GLU A 112 -10.99 -5.58 9.19
CA GLU A 112 -11.60 -6.56 8.27
C GLU A 112 -10.56 -7.15 7.32
N LEU A 113 -9.68 -6.31 6.77
CA LEU A 113 -8.59 -6.77 5.91
C LEU A 113 -7.70 -7.80 6.61
N LEU A 114 -7.32 -7.53 7.86
CA LEU A 114 -6.40 -8.39 8.62
C LEU A 114 -7.03 -9.71 9.10
N LYS A 115 -8.35 -9.85 9.13
CA LYS A 115 -9.00 -11.16 9.35
C LYS A 115 -8.61 -12.16 8.25
N ASN A 116 -8.36 -11.68 7.05
CA ASN A 116 -7.92 -12.50 5.91
C ASN A 116 -6.41 -12.77 5.90
N LEU A 117 -5.67 -12.23 6.84
CA LEU A 117 -4.20 -12.29 6.93
C LEU A 117 -3.73 -12.74 8.33
N PRO A 118 -4.09 -13.97 8.78
CA PRO A 118 -3.83 -14.40 10.15
C PRO A 118 -2.35 -14.56 10.50
N HIS A 119 -1.46 -14.57 9.49
CA HIS A 119 -0.02 -14.79 9.68
C HIS A 119 0.81 -13.51 9.55
N ILE A 120 0.18 -12.34 9.49
CA ILE A 120 0.90 -11.06 9.35
C ILE A 120 1.78 -10.82 10.59
N LYS A 121 3.05 -10.56 10.31
CA LYS A 121 4.08 -10.22 11.30
C LYS A 121 4.44 -8.74 11.24
N GLN A 122 4.29 -8.12 10.07
CA GLN A 122 4.70 -6.74 9.83
C GLN A 122 3.81 -6.05 8.80
N ILE A 123 3.51 -4.78 9.06
CA ILE A 123 2.84 -3.87 8.13
C ILE A 123 3.83 -2.77 7.74
N PHE A 124 4.04 -2.58 6.45
CA PHE A 124 4.81 -1.46 5.91
C PHE A 124 3.87 -0.47 5.22
N VAL A 125 3.90 0.78 5.64
CA VAL A 125 3.11 1.86 5.03
C VAL A 125 4.05 2.76 4.22
N LEU A 126 3.83 2.81 2.90
CA LEU A 126 4.72 3.54 1.98
C LEU A 126 4.27 4.99 1.78
N GLY A 127 5.03 5.91 2.35
CA GLY A 127 4.79 7.35 2.28
C GLY A 127 4.79 8.01 3.66
N LEU A 128 5.78 8.84 3.90
CA LEU A 128 6.03 9.48 5.20
C LEU A 128 5.17 10.73 5.45
N THR A 129 4.40 11.17 4.47
CA THR A 129 3.56 12.37 4.54
C THR A 129 2.08 12.01 4.41
N THR A 130 1.51 12.06 3.21
CA THR A 130 0.07 11.87 2.97
C THR A 130 -0.40 10.49 3.42
N THR A 131 0.25 9.42 2.96
CA THR A 131 -0.15 8.04 3.29
C THR A 131 -0.11 7.80 4.80
N LYS A 132 0.98 8.23 5.48
CA LYS A 132 1.09 8.14 6.93
C LYS A 132 -0.04 8.88 7.64
N LYS A 133 -0.36 10.12 7.22
CA LYS A 133 -1.45 10.91 7.80
C LYS A 133 -2.81 10.25 7.62
N LEU A 134 -3.05 9.60 6.49
CA LEU A 134 -4.28 8.87 6.22
C LEU A 134 -4.35 7.58 7.02
N PHE A 135 -3.28 6.81 7.08
CA PHE A 135 -3.19 5.57 7.83
C PHE A 135 -3.51 5.78 9.33
N ILE A 136 -2.94 6.79 9.95
CA ILE A 136 -3.20 7.11 11.38
C ILE A 136 -4.69 7.43 11.65
N LYS A 137 -5.45 7.85 10.62
CA LYS A 137 -6.89 8.15 10.75
C LYS A 137 -7.79 6.93 10.57
N ILE A 138 -7.25 5.74 10.30
CA ILE A 138 -8.07 4.53 10.15
C ILE A 138 -8.79 4.24 11.47
N PRO A 139 -10.13 4.11 11.47
CA PRO A 139 -10.92 4.00 12.71
C PRO A 139 -10.57 2.80 13.59
N SER A 140 -10.10 1.71 12.98
CA SER A 140 -9.70 0.49 13.67
C SER A 140 -8.54 0.68 14.67
N PHE A 141 -7.79 1.78 14.57
CA PHE A 141 -6.76 2.14 15.55
C PHE A 141 -7.31 2.70 16.87
N HIS A 142 -8.54 3.23 16.87
CA HIS A 142 -9.07 3.98 18.02
C HIS A 142 -10.22 3.30 18.74
N ASN A 143 -10.89 2.30 18.16
CA ASN A 143 -12.18 1.79 18.65
C ASN A 143 -12.23 0.26 18.86
N CYS A 144 -11.13 -0.46 18.94
CA CYS A 144 -11.14 -1.89 19.21
C CYS A 144 -11.12 -2.18 20.71
N SER A 145 -12.10 -2.96 21.18
CA SER A 145 -12.13 -3.55 22.52
C SER A 145 -11.00 -4.56 22.78
N LYS A 146 -10.25 -4.95 21.75
CA LYS A 146 -8.92 -5.56 21.77
C LYS A 146 -8.12 -4.90 20.67
N PRO A 147 -7.39 -3.82 20.93
CA PRO A 147 -6.46 -3.29 19.96
C PRO A 147 -5.45 -4.40 19.71
N VAL A 148 -5.56 -5.06 18.55
CA VAL A 148 -4.35 -5.69 18.01
C VAL A 148 -3.40 -4.53 17.88
N GLU A 149 -2.26 -4.63 18.55
CA GLU A 149 -1.29 -3.55 18.64
C GLU A 149 -0.61 -3.35 17.27
N TYR A 150 -1.42 -3.03 16.24
CA TYR A 150 -0.95 -2.81 14.86
C TYR A 150 0.13 -1.73 14.81
N GLU A 151 0.11 -0.80 15.78
CA GLU A 151 1.18 0.18 15.94
C GLU A 151 2.53 -0.50 16.16
N LYS A 152 2.58 -1.57 16.94
CA LYS A 152 3.83 -2.29 17.23
C LYS A 152 4.40 -3.05 16.03
N ILE A 153 3.53 -3.45 15.10
CA ILE A 153 3.93 -4.16 13.88
C ILE A 153 3.89 -3.27 12.63
N THR A 154 3.78 -1.95 12.79
CA THR A 154 3.74 -1.02 11.66
C THR A 154 5.02 -0.20 11.56
N THR A 155 5.62 -0.21 10.38
CA THR A 155 6.77 0.62 10.02
C THR A 155 6.43 1.51 8.82
N PHE A 156 6.75 2.80 8.93
CA PHE A 156 6.58 3.75 7.84
C PHE A 156 7.85 3.82 7.00
N LEU A 157 7.73 3.56 5.70
CA LEU A 157 8.82 3.64 4.74
C LEU A 157 8.61 4.81 3.76
N PRO A 158 9.68 5.33 3.16
CA PRO A 158 9.55 6.34 2.11
C PRO A 158 8.75 5.81 0.92
N SER A 159 8.02 6.69 0.23
CA SER A 159 7.32 6.36 -1.01
C SER A 159 8.31 5.98 -2.11
N THR A 160 7.98 4.94 -2.88
CA THR A 160 8.74 4.50 -4.05
C THR A 160 8.37 5.24 -5.33
N SER A 161 7.40 6.17 -5.28
CA SER A 161 7.04 7.03 -6.40
C SER A 161 8.24 7.78 -6.94
N SER A 162 8.34 7.92 -8.27
CA SER A 162 9.36 8.75 -8.93
C SER A 162 9.30 10.22 -8.52
N ALA A 163 8.13 10.70 -8.08
CA ALA A 163 7.97 12.06 -7.56
C ALA A 163 8.68 12.27 -6.20
N ASN A 164 9.04 11.20 -5.51
CA ASN A 164 9.81 11.30 -4.26
C ASN A 164 11.30 11.46 -4.52
N ILE A 165 11.70 12.66 -4.90
CA ILE A 165 13.12 13.00 -5.19
C ILE A 165 13.99 13.02 -3.94
N ARG A 166 13.38 13.17 -2.74
CA ARG A 166 14.10 13.19 -1.45
C ARG A 166 14.84 11.88 -1.15
N PHE A 167 14.33 10.77 -1.68
CA PHE A 167 14.91 9.44 -1.51
C PHE A 167 15.32 8.89 -2.88
N PRO A 168 16.59 9.02 -3.29
CA PRO A 168 17.14 8.33 -4.46
C PRO A 168 16.98 6.81 -4.34
N THR A 169 17.14 6.10 -5.46
CA THR A 169 16.85 4.66 -5.49
C THR A 169 17.74 3.86 -4.55
N ASP A 170 19.02 4.15 -4.51
CA ASP A 170 20.00 3.54 -3.60
C ASP A 170 19.59 3.66 -2.12
N LYS A 171 19.13 4.85 -1.72
CA LYS A 171 18.64 5.09 -0.35
C LYS A 171 17.34 4.36 -0.05
N LEU A 172 16.47 4.16 -1.04
CA LEU A 172 15.29 3.33 -0.89
C LEU A 172 15.68 1.86 -0.73
N GLU A 173 16.57 1.36 -1.58
CA GLU A 173 17.08 -0.02 -1.56
C GLU A 173 17.65 -0.37 -0.18
N GLU A 174 18.55 0.47 0.35
CA GLU A 174 19.13 0.30 1.69
C GLU A 174 18.06 0.30 2.79
N LYS A 175 17.15 1.29 2.75
CA LYS A 175 16.11 1.43 3.78
C LYS A 175 15.15 0.24 3.78
N PHE A 176 14.72 -0.19 2.59
CA PHE A 176 13.83 -1.33 2.45
C PHE A 176 14.54 -2.63 2.84
N LYS A 177 15.79 -2.83 2.44
CA LYS A 177 16.60 -3.99 2.83
C LYS A 177 16.68 -4.10 4.35
N THR A 178 17.08 -3.04 5.04
CA THR A 178 17.18 -3.01 6.49
C THR A 178 15.89 -3.43 7.21
N GLU A 179 14.73 -3.07 6.66
CA GLU A 179 13.46 -3.35 7.31
C GLU A 179 12.81 -4.67 6.86
N LEU A 180 12.77 -4.94 5.55
CA LEU A 180 12.06 -6.11 5.03
C LEU A 180 12.79 -7.44 5.33
N THR A 181 14.13 -7.47 5.31
CA THR A 181 14.89 -8.70 5.52
C THR A 181 14.67 -9.33 6.90
N LYS A 182 14.17 -8.58 7.86
CA LYS A 182 13.77 -9.07 9.19
C LYS A 182 12.61 -10.08 9.14
N TYR A 183 11.82 -10.06 8.06
CA TYR A 183 10.56 -10.80 7.94
C TYR A 183 10.49 -11.69 6.68
N ILE A 184 11.47 -11.59 5.80
CA ILE A 184 11.63 -12.42 4.61
C ILE A 184 12.59 -13.56 4.98
N SER A 185 12.10 -14.78 4.88
CA SER A 185 12.88 -16.03 5.07
C SER A 185 13.00 -16.74 3.72
#